data_14016910fab2152625143ebf7eae3a1b
#
_entry.id   14016910fab2152625143ebf7eae3a1b
#
_cell.length_a   1.000
_cell.length_b   1.000
_cell.length_c   1.000
_cell.angle_alpha   90.00
_cell.angle_beta   90.00
_cell.angle_gamma   90.00
#
_symmetry.space_group_name_H-M   'P 1'
#
loop_
_entity.id
_entity.type
_entity.pdbx_description
1 polymer ?
#
loop_
_entity_poly.entity_id
_entity_poly.type
_entity_poly.pdbx_seq_one_letter_code
_entity_poly.pdbx_strand_id
1 'polypeptide(L)'
;MSTIQQNLQDVRNRIAAAAQNCARAPEEVALLAVSKTKPVAAIEEAIAAGQRAFGENYVQEGVDKIRHFAESPQSGELVWHFIGPLQSNKSRLVAEHFAWCHTVDRLRIAQRLSDQRPAGMPPLNVLIQINISEEQSKSGIALAELPALAEAIAALPNLALRGLMAIPAPEADYQRQLAVFSRMNDAFLALRQRYPQADTLSMGMTDDMAAALAAGSTLVRIGTAIFGARDYSQA
;
A
#
# COMPACT_ATOMS: atom_id res chain seq x y z
N MET A 1 -5.24 9.14 -26.36
CA MET A 1 -4.98 8.81 -24.94
C MET A 1 -6.30 8.46 -24.29
N SER A 2 -6.37 7.33 -23.58
CA SER A 2 -7.58 6.93 -22.88
C SER A 2 -7.84 7.82 -21.65
N THR A 3 -9.06 7.76 -21.13
CA THR A 3 -9.41 8.50 -19.90
C THR A 3 -8.52 8.07 -18.73
N ILE A 4 -8.25 6.78 -18.59
CA ILE A 4 -7.36 6.26 -17.53
C ILE A 4 -5.94 6.79 -17.72
N GLN A 5 -5.43 6.80 -18.93
CA GLN A 5 -4.09 7.35 -19.23
C GLN A 5 -4.02 8.83 -18.88
N GLN A 6 -5.05 9.61 -19.23
CA GLN A 6 -5.10 11.02 -18.86
C GLN A 6 -5.19 11.21 -17.34
N ASN A 7 -6.03 10.42 -16.67
CA ASN A 7 -6.16 10.48 -15.22
C ASN A 7 -4.84 10.15 -14.52
N LEU A 8 -4.09 9.17 -15.01
CA LEU A 8 -2.78 8.83 -14.47
C LEU A 8 -1.81 10.01 -14.61
N GLN A 9 -1.80 10.67 -15.77
CA GLN A 9 -0.96 11.83 -15.98
C GLN A 9 -1.33 12.95 -14.99
N ASP A 10 -2.62 13.20 -14.82
CA ASP A 10 -3.12 14.23 -13.89
C ASP A 10 -2.72 13.90 -12.45
N VAL A 11 -2.83 12.63 -12.02
CA VAL A 11 -2.43 12.20 -10.68
C VAL A 11 -0.93 12.38 -10.48
N ARG A 12 -0.11 11.97 -11.45
CA ARG A 12 1.34 12.16 -11.40
C ARG A 12 1.73 13.64 -11.30
N ASN A 13 1.02 14.50 -12.04
CA ASN A 13 1.23 15.94 -11.95
C ASN A 13 0.88 16.49 -10.56
N ARG A 14 -0.20 15.98 -9.95
CA ARG A 14 -0.58 16.36 -8.58
C ARG A 14 0.46 15.93 -7.56
N ILE A 15 0.99 14.71 -7.70
CA ILE A 15 2.06 14.20 -6.82
C ILE A 15 3.30 15.09 -6.96
N ALA A 16 3.69 15.41 -8.18
CA ALA A 16 4.85 16.25 -8.44
C ALA A 16 4.69 17.64 -7.83
N ALA A 17 3.51 18.24 -7.98
CA ALA A 17 3.22 19.56 -7.40
C ALA A 17 3.22 19.52 -5.88
N ALA A 18 2.61 18.50 -5.28
CA ALA A 18 2.58 18.36 -3.82
C ALA A 18 3.97 18.10 -3.25
N ALA A 19 4.79 17.31 -3.92
CA ALA A 19 6.18 17.07 -3.51
C ALA A 19 7.00 18.37 -3.58
N GLN A 20 6.87 19.12 -4.67
CA GLN A 20 7.56 20.38 -4.84
C GLN A 20 7.18 21.39 -3.75
N ASN A 21 5.89 21.44 -3.38
CA ASN A 21 5.40 22.36 -2.36
C ASN A 21 5.97 22.07 -0.96
N CYS A 22 6.48 20.86 -0.72
CA CYS A 22 7.12 20.50 0.55
C CYS A 22 8.61 20.20 0.39
N ALA A 23 9.23 20.71 -0.68
CA ALA A 23 10.67 20.60 -0.96
C ALA A 23 11.16 19.15 -1.09
N ARG A 24 10.34 18.28 -1.69
CA ARG A 24 10.69 16.89 -1.96
C ARG A 24 10.76 16.62 -3.45
N ALA A 25 11.61 15.66 -3.84
CA ALA A 25 11.64 15.18 -5.21
C ALA A 25 10.45 14.26 -5.47
N PRO A 26 9.76 14.35 -6.63
CA PRO A 26 8.65 13.45 -6.95
C PRO A 26 9.03 11.97 -6.90
N GLU A 27 10.28 11.63 -7.20
CA GLU A 27 10.81 10.26 -7.20
C GLU A 27 10.85 9.64 -5.81
N GLU A 28 10.76 10.45 -4.75
CA GLU A 28 10.70 9.95 -3.37
C GLU A 28 9.34 9.33 -3.04
N VAL A 29 8.33 9.54 -3.89
CA VAL A 29 6.95 9.12 -3.64
C VAL A 29 6.50 8.15 -4.73
N ALA A 30 6.18 6.93 -4.32
CA ALA A 30 5.62 5.93 -5.23
C ALA A 30 4.10 6.09 -5.34
N LEU A 31 3.58 5.89 -6.54
CA LEU A 31 2.14 5.84 -6.79
C LEU A 31 1.70 4.38 -6.85
N LEU A 32 0.82 3.98 -5.96
CA LEU A 32 0.13 2.70 -6.02
C LEU A 32 -1.26 2.92 -6.61
N ALA A 33 -1.51 2.33 -7.79
CA ALA A 33 -2.82 2.40 -8.41
C ALA A 33 -3.74 1.37 -7.78
N VAL A 34 -4.80 1.83 -7.11
CA VAL A 34 -5.75 0.94 -6.43
C VAL A 34 -6.76 0.44 -7.43
N SER A 35 -6.64 -0.82 -7.82
CA SER A 35 -7.39 -1.45 -8.92
C SER A 35 -8.52 -2.36 -8.47
N LYS A 36 -8.84 -2.37 -7.16
CA LYS A 36 -9.94 -3.17 -6.63
C LYS A 36 -11.25 -2.86 -7.35
N THR A 37 -12.04 -3.88 -7.63
CA THR A 37 -13.34 -3.80 -8.32
C THR A 37 -13.26 -3.35 -9.77
N LYS A 38 -12.07 -3.18 -10.33
CA LYS A 38 -11.90 -2.74 -11.71
C LYS A 38 -11.58 -3.93 -12.63
N PRO A 39 -12.07 -3.91 -13.87
CA PRO A 39 -11.82 -5.02 -14.79
C PRO A 39 -10.38 -5.00 -15.30
N VAL A 40 -9.94 -6.16 -15.80
CA VAL A 40 -8.62 -6.33 -16.40
C VAL A 40 -8.33 -5.29 -17.49
N ALA A 41 -9.33 -4.95 -18.31
CA ALA A 41 -9.17 -3.95 -19.36
C ALA A 41 -8.75 -2.58 -18.83
N ALA A 42 -9.25 -2.17 -17.67
CA ALA A 42 -8.85 -0.91 -17.05
C ALA A 42 -7.39 -0.95 -16.58
N ILE A 43 -6.96 -2.08 -16.04
CA ILE A 43 -5.57 -2.28 -15.63
C ILE A 43 -4.63 -2.26 -16.83
N GLU A 44 -5.05 -2.87 -17.95
CA GLU A 44 -4.28 -2.84 -19.19
C GLU A 44 -4.05 -1.42 -19.69
N GLU A 45 -5.06 -0.55 -19.61
CA GLU A 45 -4.90 0.87 -19.97
C GLU A 45 -3.90 1.57 -19.05
N ALA A 46 -3.90 1.26 -17.76
CA ALA A 46 -2.93 1.82 -16.80
C ALA A 46 -1.51 1.32 -17.11
N ILE A 47 -1.36 0.05 -17.44
CA ILE A 47 -0.06 -0.53 -17.84
C ILE A 47 0.46 0.17 -19.10
N ALA A 48 -0.40 0.42 -20.08
CA ALA A 48 -0.05 1.14 -21.30
C ALA A 48 0.45 2.56 -21.02
N ALA A 49 -0.02 3.17 -19.93
CA ALA A 49 0.44 4.49 -19.48
C ALA A 49 1.69 4.43 -18.59
N GLY A 50 2.28 3.26 -18.41
CA GLY A 50 3.51 3.08 -17.65
C GLY A 50 3.34 2.69 -16.18
N GLN A 51 2.10 2.50 -15.72
CA GLN A 51 1.89 2.07 -14.33
C GLN A 51 2.27 0.61 -14.14
N ARG A 52 3.01 0.31 -13.06
CA ARG A 52 3.50 -1.03 -12.78
C ARG A 52 3.08 -1.56 -11.41
N ALA A 53 2.80 -0.67 -10.44
CA ALA A 53 2.41 -1.04 -9.08
C ALA A 53 0.90 -0.93 -8.91
N PHE A 54 0.26 -2.01 -8.49
CA PHE A 54 -1.20 -2.10 -8.31
C PHE A 54 -1.55 -2.60 -6.93
N GLY A 55 -2.62 -2.04 -6.36
CA GLY A 55 -3.11 -2.41 -5.04
C GLY A 55 -4.48 -3.07 -5.11
N GLU A 56 -4.62 -4.24 -4.47
CA GLU A 56 -5.85 -5.01 -4.41
C GLU A 56 -6.30 -5.22 -2.98
N ASN A 57 -7.62 -5.20 -2.77
CA ASN A 57 -8.21 -5.31 -1.44
C ASN A 57 -8.87 -6.67 -1.18
N TYR A 58 -9.16 -7.43 -2.22
CA TYR A 58 -9.87 -8.71 -2.12
C TYR A 58 -8.97 -9.81 -2.67
N VAL A 59 -8.73 -10.82 -1.84
CA VAL A 59 -7.69 -11.83 -2.13
C VAL A 59 -7.95 -12.55 -3.45
N GLN A 60 -9.15 -13.09 -3.64
CA GLN A 60 -9.44 -13.87 -4.85
C GLN A 60 -9.41 -13.02 -6.11
N GLU A 61 -10.00 -11.83 -6.05
CA GLU A 61 -9.96 -10.87 -7.17
C GLU A 61 -8.52 -10.56 -7.55
N GLY A 62 -7.68 -10.26 -6.56
CA GLY A 62 -6.27 -9.95 -6.81
C GLY A 62 -5.51 -11.12 -7.41
N VAL A 63 -5.72 -12.33 -6.89
CA VAL A 63 -5.06 -13.54 -7.40
C VAL A 63 -5.47 -13.81 -8.87
N ASP A 64 -6.75 -13.66 -9.18
CA ASP A 64 -7.24 -13.85 -10.56
C ASP A 64 -6.58 -12.85 -11.52
N LYS A 65 -6.42 -11.61 -11.10
CA LYS A 65 -5.72 -10.59 -11.89
C LYS A 65 -4.23 -10.91 -12.06
N ILE A 66 -3.56 -11.29 -10.99
CA ILE A 66 -2.14 -11.67 -11.05
C ILE A 66 -1.94 -12.81 -12.02
N ARG A 67 -2.79 -13.84 -11.95
CA ARG A 67 -2.73 -14.98 -12.89
C ARG A 67 -2.99 -14.55 -14.32
N HIS A 68 -3.96 -13.67 -14.54
CA HIS A 68 -4.26 -13.15 -15.87
C HIS A 68 -3.04 -12.45 -16.48
N PHE A 69 -2.39 -11.59 -15.71
CA PHE A 69 -1.24 -10.82 -16.20
C PHE A 69 0.09 -11.59 -16.18
N ALA A 70 0.12 -12.79 -15.63
CA ALA A 70 1.35 -13.60 -15.58
C ALA A 70 1.91 -13.90 -16.98
N GLU A 71 1.06 -13.95 -18.00
CA GLU A 71 1.46 -14.19 -19.38
C GLU A 71 1.67 -12.90 -20.19
N SER A 72 1.47 -11.74 -19.57
CA SER A 72 1.69 -10.44 -20.20
C SER A 72 3.19 -10.21 -20.45
N PRO A 73 3.56 -9.50 -21.54
CA PRO A 73 4.97 -9.12 -21.75
C PRO A 73 5.57 -8.32 -20.61
N GLN A 74 4.76 -7.55 -19.87
CA GLN A 74 5.20 -6.74 -18.76
C GLN A 74 5.11 -7.46 -17.40
N SER A 75 4.76 -8.75 -17.36
CA SER A 75 4.50 -9.48 -16.12
C SER A 75 5.64 -9.39 -15.09
N GLY A 76 6.90 -9.44 -15.57
CA GLY A 76 8.08 -9.34 -14.70
C GLY A 76 8.28 -7.96 -14.10
N GLU A 77 7.63 -6.94 -14.64
CA GLU A 77 7.72 -5.56 -14.14
C GLU A 77 6.55 -5.19 -13.22
N LEU A 78 5.44 -5.96 -13.25
CA LEU A 78 4.26 -5.67 -12.44
C LEU A 78 4.52 -6.04 -10.99
N VAL A 79 4.12 -5.15 -10.09
CA VAL A 79 4.28 -5.33 -8.65
C VAL A 79 2.89 -5.26 -8.01
N TRP A 80 2.48 -6.36 -7.38
CA TRP A 80 1.14 -6.47 -6.79
C TRP A 80 1.23 -6.32 -5.28
N HIS A 81 0.46 -5.37 -4.77
CA HIS A 81 0.36 -5.07 -3.34
C HIS A 81 -1.01 -5.48 -2.82
N PHE A 82 -1.04 -6.25 -1.75
CA PHE A 82 -2.30 -6.51 -1.04
C PHE A 82 -2.48 -5.43 0.02
N ILE A 83 -3.57 -4.69 -0.07
CA ILE A 83 -3.82 -3.53 0.80
C ILE A 83 -5.17 -3.61 1.54
N GLY A 84 -5.85 -4.75 1.46
CA GLY A 84 -7.11 -4.99 2.16
C GLY A 84 -6.94 -5.74 3.48
N PRO A 85 -8.02 -5.81 4.28
CA PRO A 85 -8.00 -6.64 5.49
C PRO A 85 -7.72 -8.10 5.15
N LEU A 86 -6.84 -8.73 5.91
CA LEU A 86 -6.41 -10.10 5.64
C LEU A 86 -6.90 -11.04 6.74
N GLN A 87 -7.78 -11.96 6.37
CA GLN A 87 -8.23 -13.05 7.24
C GLN A 87 -7.21 -14.18 7.25
N SER A 88 -7.04 -14.84 8.39
CA SER A 88 -6.06 -15.92 8.56
C SER A 88 -6.22 -17.04 7.51
N ASN A 89 -7.46 -17.40 7.17
CA ASN A 89 -7.73 -18.47 6.21
C ASN A 89 -7.44 -18.08 4.74
N LYS A 90 -7.09 -16.82 4.48
CA LYS A 90 -6.74 -16.31 3.15
C LYS A 90 -5.26 -15.99 3.00
N SER A 91 -4.48 -16.11 4.08
CA SER A 91 -3.07 -15.71 4.09
C SER A 91 -2.20 -16.44 3.05
N ARG A 92 -2.49 -17.72 2.80
CA ARG A 92 -1.70 -18.51 1.84
C ARG A 92 -1.70 -17.90 0.44
N LEU A 93 -2.85 -17.47 -0.04
CA LEU A 93 -2.96 -16.89 -1.38
C LEU A 93 -2.18 -15.58 -1.50
N VAL A 94 -2.16 -14.78 -0.44
CA VAL A 94 -1.34 -13.57 -0.41
C VAL A 94 0.14 -13.92 -0.40
N ALA A 95 0.55 -14.88 0.44
CA ALA A 95 1.94 -15.31 0.51
C ALA A 95 2.46 -15.88 -0.81
N GLU A 96 1.60 -16.57 -1.57
CA GLU A 96 2.01 -17.24 -2.82
C GLU A 96 2.02 -16.32 -4.04
N HIS A 97 1.28 -15.19 -4.03
CA HIS A 97 1.04 -14.41 -5.24
C HIS A 97 1.46 -12.94 -5.17
N PHE A 98 1.44 -12.32 -4.01
CA PHE A 98 1.71 -10.88 -3.89
C PHE A 98 3.18 -10.60 -3.58
N ALA A 99 3.65 -9.42 -3.95
CA ALA A 99 5.00 -8.94 -3.61
C ALA A 99 5.01 -8.14 -2.32
N TRP A 100 3.87 -7.54 -1.94
CA TRP A 100 3.71 -6.71 -0.76
C TRP A 100 2.40 -7.01 -0.05
N CYS A 101 2.42 -6.88 1.28
CA CYS A 101 1.21 -6.86 2.10
C CYS A 101 1.30 -5.68 3.08
N HIS A 102 0.37 -4.72 2.95
CA HIS A 102 0.35 -3.48 3.74
C HIS A 102 -0.40 -3.61 5.07
N THR A 103 -1.03 -4.74 5.31
CA THR A 103 -2.07 -4.85 6.35
C THR A 103 -1.75 -5.88 7.41
N VAL A 104 -0.45 -6.01 7.73
CA VAL A 104 -0.04 -6.90 8.81
C VAL A 104 -0.27 -6.18 10.14
N ASP A 105 -1.18 -6.69 10.94
CA ASP A 105 -1.55 -6.09 12.23
C ASP A 105 -1.57 -7.08 13.39
N ARG A 106 -1.04 -8.29 13.21
CA ARG A 106 -0.91 -9.27 14.28
C ARG A 106 0.13 -10.33 13.94
N LEU A 107 0.77 -10.85 14.98
CA LEU A 107 1.84 -11.84 14.81
C LEU A 107 1.35 -13.11 14.11
N ARG A 108 0.15 -13.57 14.40
CA ARG A 108 -0.40 -14.78 13.77
C ARG A 108 -0.40 -14.68 12.24
N ILE A 109 -0.88 -13.55 11.69
CA ILE A 109 -0.87 -13.32 10.24
C ILE A 109 0.56 -13.28 9.70
N ALA A 110 1.45 -12.59 10.39
CA ALA A 110 2.85 -12.52 9.96
C ALA A 110 3.50 -13.91 9.93
N GLN A 111 3.29 -14.72 10.95
CA GLN A 111 3.82 -16.09 10.99
C GLN A 111 3.28 -16.94 9.85
N ARG A 112 1.97 -16.87 9.60
CA ARG A 112 1.36 -17.62 8.50
C ARG A 112 1.90 -17.18 7.14
N LEU A 113 2.04 -15.88 6.91
CA LEU A 113 2.61 -15.37 5.65
C LEU A 113 4.05 -15.86 5.46
N SER A 114 4.87 -15.82 6.51
CA SER A 114 6.24 -16.29 6.45
C SER A 114 6.31 -17.80 6.17
N ASP A 115 5.52 -18.60 6.88
CA ASP A 115 5.50 -20.04 6.72
C ASP A 115 5.00 -20.48 5.35
N GLN A 116 4.05 -19.73 4.79
CA GLN A 116 3.38 -20.06 3.53
C GLN A 116 4.08 -19.45 2.30
N ARG A 117 5.04 -18.55 2.50
CA ARG A 117 5.77 -17.96 1.36
C ARG A 117 6.62 -19.03 0.69
N PRO A 118 6.46 -19.27 -0.64
CA PRO A 118 7.25 -20.27 -1.34
C PRO A 118 8.75 -19.99 -1.28
N ALA A 119 9.54 -21.07 -1.12
CA ALA A 119 10.99 -20.97 -0.96
C ALA A 119 11.69 -20.33 -2.17
N GLY A 120 11.13 -20.47 -3.37
CA GLY A 120 11.70 -19.89 -4.58
C GLY A 120 11.39 -18.43 -4.80
N MET A 121 10.56 -17.81 -3.94
CA MET A 121 10.19 -16.40 -4.05
C MET A 121 11.02 -15.56 -3.09
N PRO A 122 11.29 -14.29 -3.45
CA PRO A 122 11.90 -13.35 -2.48
C PRO A 122 11.01 -13.22 -1.24
N PRO A 123 11.57 -12.80 -0.10
CA PRO A 123 10.75 -12.53 1.08
C PRO A 123 9.60 -11.57 0.74
N LEU A 124 8.44 -11.81 1.34
CA LEU A 124 7.28 -10.94 1.15
C LEU A 124 7.55 -9.61 1.86
N ASN A 125 7.42 -8.51 1.13
CA ASN A 125 7.53 -7.19 1.70
C ASN A 125 6.28 -6.89 2.53
N VAL A 126 6.45 -6.58 3.81
CA VAL A 126 5.32 -6.31 4.70
C VAL A 126 5.43 -4.96 5.36
N LEU A 127 4.29 -4.31 5.52
CA LEU A 127 4.12 -3.10 6.32
C LEU A 127 3.24 -3.43 7.51
N ILE A 128 3.55 -2.82 8.65
CA ILE A 128 2.69 -2.94 9.83
C ILE A 128 1.62 -1.85 9.76
N GLN A 129 0.38 -2.28 9.82
CA GLN A 129 -0.74 -1.33 9.83
C GLN A 129 -0.98 -0.78 11.22
N ILE A 130 -1.00 0.55 11.31
CA ILE A 130 -1.24 1.29 12.55
C ILE A 130 -2.65 1.88 12.52
N ASN A 131 -3.42 1.64 13.57
CA ASN A 131 -4.70 2.30 13.79
C ASN A 131 -4.44 3.66 14.46
N ILE A 132 -4.00 4.63 13.65
CA ILE A 132 -3.51 5.91 14.16
C ILE A 132 -4.63 6.78 14.73
N SER A 133 -5.86 6.61 14.24
CA SER A 133 -7.02 7.36 14.73
C SER A 133 -7.73 6.68 15.91
N GLU A 134 -7.23 5.53 16.32
CA GLU A 134 -7.77 4.77 17.47
C GLU A 134 -9.26 4.41 17.32
N GLU A 135 -9.68 4.11 16.10
CA GLU A 135 -11.06 3.70 15.82
C GLU A 135 -11.24 2.23 16.21
N GLN A 136 -12.23 1.93 17.06
CA GLN A 136 -12.45 0.58 17.59
C GLN A 136 -12.79 -0.45 16.51
N SER A 137 -13.45 -0.04 15.44
CA SER A 137 -13.89 -0.95 14.37
C SER A 137 -12.88 -1.10 13.23
N LYS A 138 -11.73 -0.43 13.29
CA LYS A 138 -10.74 -0.45 12.23
C LYS A 138 -9.60 -1.42 12.53
N SER A 139 -9.00 -1.92 11.45
CA SER A 139 -7.80 -2.76 11.51
C SER A 139 -6.59 -1.93 11.94
N GLY A 140 -5.54 -2.63 12.35
CA GLY A 140 -4.30 -1.99 12.75
C GLY A 140 -4.04 -2.09 14.24
N ILE A 141 -2.78 -1.94 14.62
CA ILE A 141 -2.37 -1.95 16.02
C ILE A 141 -2.25 -0.54 16.56
N ALA A 142 -2.26 -0.40 17.89
CA ALA A 142 -1.90 0.85 18.55
C ALA A 142 -0.38 1.08 18.43
N LEU A 143 0.04 2.34 18.43
CA LEU A 143 1.46 2.70 18.35
C LEU A 143 2.29 2.04 19.46
N ALA A 144 1.74 1.87 20.64
CA ALA A 144 2.45 1.23 21.76
C ALA A 144 2.81 -0.23 21.47
N GLU A 145 2.09 -0.90 20.59
CA GLU A 145 2.34 -2.30 20.24
C GLU A 145 3.39 -2.46 19.13
N LEU A 146 3.79 -1.37 18.49
CA LEU A 146 4.68 -1.43 17.33
C LEU A 146 6.04 -2.05 17.64
N PRO A 147 6.77 -1.68 18.71
CA PRO A 147 8.10 -2.24 18.94
C PRO A 147 8.10 -3.77 19.05
N ALA A 148 7.15 -4.34 19.76
CA ALA A 148 7.06 -5.79 19.94
C ALA A 148 6.72 -6.52 18.64
N LEU A 149 5.76 -6.02 17.88
CA LEU A 149 5.36 -6.65 16.61
C LEU A 149 6.48 -6.52 15.57
N ALA A 150 7.15 -5.37 15.50
CA ALA A 150 8.27 -5.17 14.59
C ALA A 150 9.42 -6.14 14.86
N GLU A 151 9.78 -6.32 16.14
CA GLU A 151 10.81 -7.28 16.52
C GLU A 151 10.45 -8.71 16.11
N ALA A 152 9.21 -9.11 16.36
CA ALA A 152 8.74 -10.44 15.98
C ALA A 152 8.75 -10.65 14.47
N ILE A 153 8.31 -9.67 13.69
CA ILE A 153 8.28 -9.75 12.22
C ILE A 153 9.70 -9.77 11.65
N ALA A 154 10.60 -8.95 12.19
CA ALA A 154 12.00 -8.90 11.73
C ALA A 154 12.73 -10.24 11.90
N ALA A 155 12.27 -11.07 12.83
CA ALA A 155 12.85 -12.41 13.06
C ALA A 155 12.29 -13.48 12.12
N LEU A 156 11.23 -13.19 11.35
CA LEU A 156 10.61 -14.15 10.45
C LEU A 156 11.39 -14.22 9.11
N PRO A 157 11.84 -15.42 8.69
CA PRO A 157 12.82 -15.52 7.61
C PRO A 157 12.29 -15.16 6.23
N ASN A 158 11.00 -15.34 5.98
CA ASN A 158 10.43 -15.15 4.65
C ASN A 158 9.65 -13.84 4.51
N LEU A 159 9.79 -12.94 5.47
CA LEU A 159 9.23 -11.59 5.42
C LEU A 159 10.36 -10.56 5.41
N ALA A 160 10.12 -9.46 4.72
CA ALA A 160 10.98 -8.28 4.78
C ALA A 160 10.17 -7.15 5.41
N LEU A 161 10.57 -6.68 6.58
CA LEU A 161 9.91 -5.56 7.25
C LEU A 161 10.29 -4.27 6.53
N ARG A 162 9.33 -3.67 5.80
CA ARG A 162 9.59 -2.52 4.94
C ARG A 162 9.04 -1.20 5.48
N GLY A 163 8.25 -1.23 6.53
CA GLY A 163 7.75 0.01 7.12
C GLY A 163 6.35 -0.07 7.69
N LEU A 164 5.63 1.04 7.57
CA LEU A 164 4.31 1.22 8.18
C LEU A 164 3.25 1.62 7.17
N MET A 165 1.99 1.39 7.53
CA MET A 165 0.83 1.83 6.75
C MET A 165 -0.24 2.35 7.69
N ALA A 166 -0.97 3.37 7.25
CA ALA A 166 -2.13 3.86 7.97
C ALA A 166 -3.24 4.32 7.02
N ILE A 167 -4.48 4.12 7.49
CA ILE A 167 -5.69 4.68 6.88
C ILE A 167 -6.38 5.48 8.00
N PRO A 168 -6.04 6.78 8.17
CA PRO A 168 -6.64 7.58 9.22
C PRO A 168 -8.15 7.78 9.00
N ALA A 169 -8.84 8.16 10.09
CA ALA A 169 -10.23 8.59 9.97
C ALA A 169 -10.36 9.76 8.98
N PRO A 170 -11.45 9.85 8.22
CA PRO A 170 -11.66 10.96 7.31
C PRO A 170 -11.58 12.31 8.04
N GLU A 171 -10.84 13.25 7.47
CA GLU A 171 -10.62 14.58 8.02
C GLU A 171 -10.48 15.56 6.87
N ALA A 172 -11.25 16.63 6.87
CA ALA A 172 -11.21 17.64 5.84
C ALA A 172 -10.17 18.73 6.08
N ASP A 173 -9.81 18.97 7.34
CA ASP A 173 -8.87 20.02 7.70
C ASP A 173 -7.42 19.60 7.46
N TYR A 174 -6.71 20.37 6.63
CA TYR A 174 -5.31 20.08 6.28
C TYR A 174 -4.40 19.99 7.51
N GLN A 175 -4.52 20.92 8.46
CA GLN A 175 -3.66 20.92 9.63
C GLN A 175 -3.88 19.71 10.52
N ARG A 176 -5.11 19.23 10.62
CA ARG A 176 -5.44 18.02 11.37
C ARG A 176 -4.95 16.77 10.64
N GLN A 177 -5.07 16.72 9.32
CA GLN A 177 -4.47 15.67 8.50
C GLN A 177 -2.97 15.61 8.74
N LEU A 178 -2.31 16.76 8.66
CA LEU A 178 -0.85 16.88 8.83
C LEU A 178 -0.43 16.39 10.21
N ALA A 179 -1.17 16.74 11.26
CA ALA A 179 -0.85 16.31 12.62
C ALA A 179 -0.88 14.77 12.76
N VAL A 180 -1.92 14.13 12.20
CA VAL A 180 -2.05 12.67 12.24
C VAL A 180 -0.93 11.99 11.45
N PHE A 181 -0.66 12.46 10.23
CA PHE A 181 0.41 11.90 9.40
C PHE A 181 1.80 12.15 9.99
N SER A 182 2.00 13.26 10.68
CA SER A 182 3.28 13.54 11.36
C SER A 182 3.56 12.55 12.48
N ARG A 183 2.52 12.13 13.20
CA ARG A 183 2.66 11.06 14.21
C ARG A 183 3.09 9.74 13.57
N MET A 184 2.55 9.43 12.39
CA MET A 184 2.98 8.25 11.63
C MET A 184 4.44 8.37 11.19
N ASN A 185 4.86 9.53 10.72
CA ASN A 185 6.23 9.73 10.29
C ASN A 185 7.21 9.61 11.47
N ASP A 186 6.85 10.12 12.63
CA ASP A 186 7.68 9.98 13.83
C ASP A 186 7.89 8.50 14.19
N ALA A 187 6.83 7.71 14.14
CA ALA A 187 6.93 6.27 14.38
C ALA A 187 7.77 5.57 13.31
N PHE A 188 7.62 5.97 12.07
CA PHE A 188 8.39 5.42 10.95
C PHE A 188 9.88 5.72 11.07
N LEU A 189 10.24 6.94 11.42
CA LEU A 189 11.64 7.32 11.62
C LEU A 189 12.27 6.55 12.79
N ALA A 190 11.54 6.36 13.88
CA ALA A 190 12.01 5.55 15.00
C ALA A 190 12.22 4.08 14.59
N LEU A 191 11.30 3.53 13.78
CA LEU A 191 11.42 2.17 13.26
C LEU A 191 12.68 2.02 12.41
N ARG A 192 12.97 2.98 11.54
CA ARG A 192 14.12 2.96 10.63
C ARG A 192 15.46 2.99 11.36
N GLN A 193 15.52 3.61 12.52
CA GLN A 193 16.76 3.62 13.31
C GLN A 193 17.16 2.21 13.71
N ARG A 194 16.18 1.35 14.01
CA ARG A 194 16.43 -0.03 14.40
C ARG A 194 16.45 -0.98 13.21
N TYR A 195 15.64 -0.70 12.19
CA TYR A 195 15.52 -1.53 10.98
C TYR A 195 15.74 -0.66 9.73
N PRO A 196 17.01 -0.43 9.34
CA PRO A 196 17.32 0.49 8.23
C PRO A 196 16.70 0.12 6.88
N GLN A 197 16.34 -1.17 6.69
CA GLN A 197 15.66 -1.63 5.47
C GLN A 197 14.20 -1.17 5.40
N ALA A 198 13.64 -0.65 6.49
CA ALA A 198 12.28 -0.11 6.51
C ALA A 198 12.26 1.27 5.86
N ASP A 199 11.95 1.31 4.57
CA ASP A 199 12.04 2.50 3.74
C ASP A 199 10.70 3.00 3.23
N THR A 200 9.58 2.36 3.63
CA THR A 200 8.26 2.62 3.05
C THR A 200 7.25 3.05 4.11
N LEU A 201 6.66 4.22 3.88
CA LEU A 201 5.56 4.74 4.69
C LEU A 201 4.36 4.91 3.77
N SER A 202 3.43 3.94 3.84
CA SER A 202 2.23 3.90 3.02
C SER A 202 1.13 4.67 3.72
N MET A 203 0.90 5.89 3.29
CA MET A 203 -0.18 6.74 3.79
C MET A 203 -0.50 7.82 2.77
N GLY A 204 -1.75 8.22 2.72
CA GLY A 204 -2.23 9.22 1.78
C GLY A 204 -3.02 8.63 0.64
N MET A 205 -4.17 9.25 0.40
CA MET A 205 -5.10 8.95 -0.68
C MET A 205 -5.42 10.27 -1.40
N THR A 206 -6.40 10.26 -2.29
CA THR A 206 -6.72 11.43 -3.11
C THR A 206 -6.94 12.71 -2.29
N ASP A 207 -7.72 12.63 -1.21
CA ASP A 207 -8.20 13.81 -0.49
C ASP A 207 -7.22 14.34 0.56
N ASP A 208 -6.23 13.54 0.97
CA ASP A 208 -5.26 13.92 2.00
C ASP A 208 -3.81 13.80 1.54
N MET A 209 -3.60 13.64 0.26
CA MET A 209 -2.27 13.40 -0.33
C MET A 209 -1.27 14.52 0.01
N ALA A 210 -1.69 15.77 -0.08
CA ALA A 210 -0.79 16.90 0.17
C ALA A 210 -0.24 16.87 1.60
N ALA A 211 -1.11 16.63 2.59
CA ALA A 211 -0.69 16.51 3.98
C ALA A 211 0.19 15.28 4.22
N ALA A 212 -0.14 14.16 3.58
CA ALA A 212 0.64 12.93 3.69
C ALA A 212 2.07 13.13 3.16
N LEU A 213 2.21 13.77 2.00
CA LEU A 213 3.53 14.07 1.43
C LEU A 213 4.32 15.02 2.32
N ALA A 214 3.68 16.08 2.78
CA ALA A 214 4.33 17.05 3.67
C ALA A 214 4.84 16.40 4.96
N ALA A 215 4.14 15.38 5.44
CA ALA A 215 4.52 14.65 6.66
C ALA A 215 5.58 13.56 6.42
N GLY A 216 5.87 13.19 5.16
CA GLY A 216 6.92 12.21 4.86
C GLY A 216 6.47 10.92 4.18
N SER A 217 5.23 10.81 3.71
CA SER A 217 4.76 9.61 2.98
C SER A 217 5.70 9.27 1.83
N THR A 218 5.97 7.98 1.64
CA THR A 218 6.76 7.48 0.51
C THR A 218 5.92 6.74 -0.53
N LEU A 219 4.66 6.44 -0.20
CA LEU A 219 3.76 5.73 -1.10
C LEU A 219 2.33 6.21 -0.86
N VAL A 220 1.67 6.65 -1.93
CA VAL A 220 0.26 7.07 -1.89
C VAL A 220 -0.60 6.07 -2.67
N ARG A 221 -1.82 5.86 -2.20
CA ARG A 221 -2.76 4.88 -2.75
C ARG A 221 -3.94 5.62 -3.39
N ILE A 222 -4.00 5.58 -4.71
CA ILE A 222 -4.98 6.35 -5.49
C ILE A 222 -5.82 5.39 -6.34
N GLY A 223 -7.13 5.47 -6.22
CA GLY A 223 -8.07 4.62 -6.95
C GLY A 223 -9.00 5.38 -7.87
N THR A 224 -10.03 6.03 -7.32
CA THR A 224 -11.06 6.71 -8.11
C THR A 224 -10.53 7.80 -9.02
N ALA A 225 -9.50 8.52 -8.61
CA ALA A 225 -8.89 9.54 -9.45
C ALA A 225 -8.24 8.97 -10.72
N ILE A 226 -7.87 7.68 -10.70
CA ILE A 226 -7.31 6.98 -11.87
C ILE A 226 -8.41 6.27 -12.66
N PHE A 227 -9.19 5.41 -11.99
CA PHE A 227 -10.08 4.46 -12.63
C PHE A 227 -11.55 4.93 -12.68
N GLY A 228 -11.88 6.03 -12.03
CA GLY A 228 -13.26 6.49 -11.92
C GLY A 228 -14.01 5.86 -10.75
N ALA A 229 -15.27 6.24 -10.58
CA ALA A 229 -16.10 5.75 -9.50
C ALA A 229 -16.30 4.24 -9.56
N ARG A 230 -16.49 3.61 -8.38
CA ARG A 230 -16.78 2.18 -8.30
C ARG A 230 -18.19 1.90 -8.85
N ASP A 231 -18.29 0.80 -9.62
CA ASP A 231 -19.58 0.29 -10.08
C ASP A 231 -20.00 -0.86 -9.15
N TYR A 232 -20.92 -0.53 -8.23
CA TYR A 232 -21.44 -1.52 -7.29
C TYR A 232 -22.54 -2.41 -7.90
N SER A 233 -23.01 -2.13 -9.11
CA SER A 233 -24.05 -2.92 -9.76
C SER A 233 -23.54 -4.29 -10.22
N GLN A 234 -22.22 -4.48 -10.28
CA GLN A 234 -21.57 -5.74 -10.69
C GLN A 234 -20.97 -6.51 -9.53
N ALA A 235 -21.21 -6.06 -8.31
CA ALA A 235 -20.69 -6.75 -7.12
C ALA A 235 -21.54 -7.99 -6.77
#